data_37d63e63479fc3e0866d5912cc486a1d
#
_entry.id   37d63e63479fc3e0866d5912cc486a1d
#
_cell.length_a   1.000
_cell.length_b   1.000
_cell.length_c   1.000
_cell.angle_alpha   90.00
_cell.angle_beta   90.00
_cell.angle_gamma   90.00
#
_symmetry.space_group_name_H-M   'P 1'
#
loop_
_entity.id
_entity.type
_entity.pdbx_description
1 polymer ?
#
loop_
_entity_poly.entity_id
_entity_poly.type
_entity_poly.pdbx_seq_one_letter_code
_entity_poly.pdbx_strand_id
1 'polypeptide(L)'
;MSTPRELLQQLLERRDLSPEQAQALLAQLTDPQTPPAMAGALLAALSTKGVVAPELLGLALAMRRLARPTGIPAGLRAIDIVGTGGDASGSFNISTGTALLTAACGVPVIKHGNRSVSSRCGSADMLEALGVAIPANAEAAAACLAATGFTFLYAPHYHPATAGVAPIRAVLGVRTVFNILGPLVNPAQPPLHLIGAFSLSVARLMADTLAGLPIERAFVVHGAEGWDEPTPIGPFTVFDVRPGRVDAGLRSPSDYGIKSCSAADLAGGDAQDNARALQAVLAGEDRGAHRDCLLLGAALALEIAGETRHPQEGVARASAAIDSGAARRLLEALRERPA
;
A
#
# COMPACT_ATOMS: atom_id res chain seq x y z
N MET A 1 29.75 -12.85 -3.57
CA MET A 1 28.29 -12.80 -3.81
C MET A 1 27.83 -14.22 -4.09
N SER A 2 26.70 -14.64 -3.49
CA SER A 2 26.13 -15.97 -3.75
C SER A 2 25.67 -16.09 -5.21
N THR A 3 25.99 -17.20 -5.85
CA THR A 3 25.55 -17.50 -7.20
C THR A 3 24.06 -17.90 -7.22
N PRO A 4 23.34 -17.79 -8.35
CA PRO A 4 21.94 -18.23 -8.46
C PRO A 4 21.74 -19.69 -8.03
N ARG A 5 22.70 -20.56 -8.33
CA ARG A 5 22.66 -21.99 -7.96
C ARG A 5 22.79 -22.20 -6.46
N GLU A 6 23.69 -21.49 -5.80
CA GLU A 6 23.85 -21.55 -4.34
C GLU A 6 22.59 -21.06 -3.61
N LEU A 7 22.00 -19.94 -4.07
CA LEU A 7 20.74 -19.44 -3.53
C LEU A 7 19.60 -20.45 -3.72
N LEU A 8 19.48 -21.02 -4.93
CA LEU A 8 18.48 -22.03 -5.21
C LEU A 8 18.65 -23.27 -4.32
N GLN A 9 19.87 -23.79 -4.21
CA GLN A 9 20.16 -24.95 -3.37
C GLN A 9 19.77 -24.70 -1.90
N GLN A 10 20.12 -23.52 -1.35
CA GLN A 10 19.78 -23.12 0.02
C GLN A 10 18.26 -23.08 0.23
N LEU A 11 17.51 -22.51 -0.73
CA LEU A 11 16.05 -22.44 -0.67
C LEU A 11 15.39 -23.83 -0.77
N LEU A 12 15.92 -24.72 -1.62
CA LEU A 12 15.43 -26.10 -1.74
C LEU A 12 15.67 -26.93 -0.46
N GLU A 13 16.75 -26.63 0.26
CA GLU A 13 17.05 -27.20 1.59
C GLU A 13 16.22 -26.55 2.71
N ARG A 14 15.28 -25.65 2.37
CA ARG A 14 14.42 -24.88 3.29
C ARG A 14 15.22 -24.03 4.30
N ARG A 15 16.42 -23.61 3.96
CA ARG A 15 17.24 -22.72 4.77
C ARG A 15 16.96 -21.26 4.40
N ASP A 16 16.80 -20.42 5.43
CA ASP A 16 16.53 -18.99 5.24
C ASP A 16 17.75 -18.27 4.65
N LEU A 17 17.49 -17.28 3.81
CA LEU A 17 18.52 -16.38 3.29
C LEU A 17 18.80 -15.26 4.29
N SER A 18 20.07 -14.84 4.40
CA SER A 18 20.37 -13.58 5.07
C SER A 18 19.81 -12.39 4.28
N PRO A 19 19.69 -11.18 4.89
CA PRO A 19 19.29 -9.99 4.15
C PRO A 19 20.19 -9.70 2.94
N GLU A 20 21.49 -9.95 3.02
CA GLU A 20 22.46 -9.76 1.93
C GLU A 20 22.23 -10.78 0.81
N GLN A 21 21.93 -12.02 1.17
CA GLN A 21 21.59 -13.06 0.20
C GLN A 21 20.26 -12.77 -0.49
N ALA A 22 19.27 -12.26 0.24
CA ALA A 22 18.00 -11.83 -0.33
C ALA A 22 18.17 -10.62 -1.28
N GLN A 23 19.08 -9.70 -0.98
CA GLN A 23 19.46 -8.64 -1.91
C GLN A 23 20.11 -9.20 -3.19
N ALA A 24 21.01 -10.18 -3.05
CA ALA A 24 21.60 -10.86 -4.20
C ALA A 24 20.54 -11.63 -5.01
N LEU A 25 19.56 -12.25 -4.35
CA LEU A 25 18.43 -12.90 -5.00
C LEU A 25 17.63 -11.89 -5.86
N LEU A 26 17.30 -10.72 -5.31
CA LEU A 26 16.59 -9.70 -6.09
C LEU A 26 17.40 -9.26 -7.32
N ALA A 27 18.71 -9.06 -7.16
CA ALA A 27 19.58 -8.72 -8.28
C ALA A 27 19.53 -9.77 -9.38
N GLN A 28 19.52 -11.06 -9.03
CA GLN A 28 19.36 -12.14 -10.00
C GLN A 28 17.97 -12.14 -10.67
N LEU A 29 16.90 -11.92 -9.90
CA LEU A 29 15.53 -11.89 -10.42
C LEU A 29 15.29 -10.73 -11.40
N THR A 30 16.03 -9.63 -11.22
CA THR A 30 15.90 -8.42 -12.06
C THR A 30 16.95 -8.31 -13.15
N ASP A 31 17.94 -9.21 -13.20
CA ASP A 31 18.96 -9.25 -14.23
C ASP A 31 18.41 -9.89 -15.52
N PRO A 32 18.42 -9.17 -16.65
CA PRO A 32 17.99 -9.73 -17.93
C PRO A 32 18.81 -10.95 -18.41
N GLN A 33 20.02 -11.15 -17.87
CA GLN A 33 20.87 -12.29 -18.19
C GLN A 33 20.51 -13.57 -17.41
N THR A 34 19.69 -13.44 -16.37
CA THR A 34 19.24 -14.61 -15.61
C THR A 34 18.23 -15.41 -16.45
N PRO A 35 18.51 -16.70 -16.72
CA PRO A 35 17.58 -17.51 -17.49
C PRO A 35 16.19 -17.55 -16.84
N PRO A 36 15.09 -17.42 -17.59
CA PRO A 36 13.73 -17.44 -17.02
C PRO A 36 13.42 -18.68 -16.18
N ALA A 37 13.97 -19.85 -16.56
CA ALA A 37 13.82 -21.07 -15.79
C ALA A 37 14.47 -20.97 -14.40
N MET A 38 15.64 -20.32 -14.30
CA MET A 38 16.31 -20.09 -13.02
C MET A 38 15.54 -19.10 -12.15
N ALA A 39 15.08 -17.99 -12.74
CA ALA A 39 14.28 -17.01 -12.01
C ALA A 39 12.94 -17.60 -11.51
N GLY A 40 12.28 -18.41 -12.34
CA GLY A 40 11.08 -19.15 -11.95
C GLY A 40 11.33 -20.15 -10.82
N ALA A 41 12.43 -20.90 -10.89
CA ALA A 41 12.83 -21.85 -9.85
C ALA A 41 13.12 -21.14 -8.52
N LEU A 42 13.84 -20.02 -8.52
CA LEU A 42 14.13 -19.21 -7.34
C LEU A 42 12.83 -18.67 -6.69
N LEU A 43 11.91 -18.15 -7.47
CA LEU A 43 10.61 -17.68 -6.98
C LEU A 43 9.77 -18.81 -6.38
N ALA A 44 9.70 -19.94 -7.07
CA ALA A 44 8.94 -21.10 -6.59
C ALA A 44 9.56 -21.70 -5.31
N ALA A 45 10.87 -21.84 -5.27
CA ALA A 45 11.58 -22.35 -4.09
C ALA A 45 11.39 -21.44 -2.87
N LEU A 46 11.55 -20.10 -3.03
CA LEU A 46 11.30 -19.12 -1.97
C LEU A 46 9.85 -19.19 -1.47
N SER A 47 8.87 -19.28 -2.39
CA SER A 47 7.46 -19.38 -2.03
C SER A 47 7.15 -20.69 -1.29
N THR A 48 7.75 -21.81 -1.72
CA THR A 48 7.55 -23.15 -1.11
C THR A 48 8.20 -23.25 0.27
N LYS A 49 9.35 -22.63 0.44
CA LYS A 49 10.01 -22.53 1.76
C LYS A 49 9.18 -21.70 2.72
N GLY A 50 8.54 -20.65 2.24
CA GLY A 50 7.94 -19.57 3.01
C GLY A 50 8.95 -18.43 3.25
N VAL A 51 8.50 -17.20 3.02
CA VAL A 51 9.32 -15.99 3.21
C VAL A 51 9.39 -15.64 4.69
N VAL A 52 10.57 -15.26 5.18
CA VAL A 52 10.78 -14.73 6.54
C VAL A 52 11.17 -13.25 6.51
N ALA A 53 11.01 -12.54 7.64
CA ALA A 53 11.20 -11.09 7.70
C ALA A 53 12.60 -10.62 7.27
N PRO A 54 13.73 -11.30 7.61
CA PRO A 54 15.05 -10.92 7.09
C PRO A 54 15.16 -10.98 5.57
N GLU A 55 14.52 -11.96 4.93
CA GLU A 55 14.50 -12.10 3.47
C GLU A 55 13.68 -10.98 2.83
N LEU A 56 12.48 -10.71 3.35
CA LEU A 56 11.61 -9.65 2.84
C LEU A 56 12.27 -8.27 3.03
N LEU A 57 12.98 -8.06 4.15
CA LEU A 57 13.77 -6.86 4.41
C LEU A 57 14.87 -6.68 3.36
N GLY A 58 15.65 -7.73 3.09
CA GLY A 58 16.71 -7.70 2.09
C GLY A 58 16.18 -7.37 0.70
N LEU A 59 15.07 -8.01 0.30
CA LEU A 59 14.39 -7.73 -0.98
C LEU A 59 13.89 -6.28 -1.05
N ALA A 60 13.25 -5.78 0.03
CA ALA A 60 12.75 -4.41 0.09
C ALA A 60 13.87 -3.36 -0.03
N LEU A 61 14.96 -3.54 0.72
CA LEU A 61 16.13 -2.65 0.67
C LEU A 61 16.77 -2.63 -0.72
N ALA A 62 16.90 -3.79 -1.37
CA ALA A 62 17.44 -3.86 -2.72
C ALA A 62 16.50 -3.19 -3.75
N MET A 63 15.19 -3.41 -3.64
CA MET A 63 14.21 -2.79 -4.55
C MET A 63 14.18 -1.26 -4.39
N ARG A 64 14.24 -0.74 -3.15
CA ARG A 64 14.32 0.70 -2.88
C ARG A 64 15.58 1.33 -3.50
N ARG A 65 16.73 0.65 -3.47
CA ARG A 65 17.98 1.11 -4.10
C ARG A 65 17.92 1.14 -5.63
N LEU A 66 17.15 0.23 -6.24
CA LEU A 66 16.97 0.15 -7.69
C LEU A 66 15.89 1.10 -8.21
N ALA A 67 15.13 1.73 -7.31
CA ALA A 67 14.07 2.66 -7.67
C ALA A 67 14.64 3.94 -8.30
N ARG A 68 13.89 4.50 -9.27
CA ARG A 68 14.21 5.82 -9.82
C ARG A 68 13.94 6.91 -8.79
N PRO A 69 14.71 8.01 -8.81
CA PRO A 69 14.45 9.17 -7.95
C PRO A 69 13.05 9.75 -8.19
N THR A 70 12.43 10.25 -7.13
CA THR A 70 11.05 10.80 -7.16
C THR A 70 11.01 12.33 -7.24
N GLY A 71 12.15 13.01 -7.10
CA GLY A 71 12.19 14.48 -6.98
C GLY A 71 11.60 15.03 -5.67
N ILE A 72 11.01 14.17 -4.83
CA ILE A 72 10.44 14.57 -3.54
C ILE A 72 11.57 14.71 -2.52
N PRO A 73 11.60 15.79 -1.71
CA PRO A 73 12.63 15.98 -0.70
C PRO A 73 12.70 14.81 0.28
N ALA A 74 13.91 14.32 0.53
CA ALA A 74 14.13 13.28 1.55
C ALA A 74 13.73 13.80 2.93
N GLY A 75 13.14 12.92 3.75
CA GLY A 75 12.72 13.28 5.11
C GLY A 75 11.40 14.05 5.20
N LEU A 76 10.71 14.30 4.09
CA LEU A 76 9.36 14.84 4.16
C LEU A 76 8.47 13.89 4.96
N ARG A 77 7.85 14.41 6.02
CA ARG A 77 6.97 13.62 6.87
C ARG A 77 5.62 13.42 6.20
N ALA A 78 5.55 12.39 5.39
CA ALA A 78 4.38 11.97 4.62
C ALA A 78 4.00 10.54 4.94
N ILE A 79 2.78 10.13 4.56
CA ILE A 79 2.28 8.77 4.74
C ILE A 79 2.04 8.09 3.38
N ASP A 80 2.36 6.78 3.30
CA ASP A 80 1.84 5.89 2.24
C ASP A 80 0.65 5.09 2.78
N ILE A 81 -0.41 4.99 1.99
CA ILE A 81 -1.63 4.24 2.34
C ILE A 81 -1.90 3.25 1.22
N VAL A 82 -1.68 1.96 1.49
CA VAL A 82 -1.65 0.91 0.46
C VAL A 82 -2.09 -0.43 1.04
N GLY A 83 -2.65 -1.30 0.22
CA GLY A 83 -2.90 -2.71 0.55
C GLY A 83 -2.04 -3.64 -0.29
N THR A 84 -1.93 -4.90 0.14
CA THR A 84 -1.31 -5.97 -0.64
C THR A 84 -2.12 -6.32 -1.88
N GLY A 85 -3.41 -6.05 -1.84
CA GLY A 85 -4.36 -6.57 -2.80
C GLY A 85 -4.55 -8.09 -2.68
N GLY A 86 -5.37 -8.63 -3.57
CA GLY A 86 -5.50 -10.07 -3.71
C GLY A 86 -6.33 -10.76 -2.60
N ASP A 87 -7.08 -10.02 -1.82
CA ASP A 87 -8.00 -10.51 -0.79
C ASP A 87 -9.32 -11.05 -1.37
N ALA A 88 -9.55 -10.82 -2.66
CA ALA A 88 -10.78 -11.20 -3.38
C ALA A 88 -12.07 -10.57 -2.81
N SER A 89 -11.96 -9.48 -2.05
CA SER A 89 -13.10 -8.79 -1.43
C SER A 89 -14.06 -8.19 -2.46
N GLY A 90 -13.52 -7.75 -3.61
CA GLY A 90 -14.29 -7.02 -4.60
C GLY A 90 -14.76 -5.64 -4.11
N SER A 91 -14.08 -5.08 -3.11
CA SER A 91 -14.40 -3.77 -2.52
C SER A 91 -14.17 -2.61 -3.50
N PHE A 92 -14.81 -1.47 -3.20
CA PHE A 92 -14.40 -0.20 -3.81
C PHE A 92 -12.96 0.17 -3.36
N ASN A 93 -12.33 1.15 -4.01
CA ASN A 93 -10.92 1.47 -3.76
C ASN A 93 -10.69 2.19 -2.41
N ILE A 94 -10.83 1.47 -1.30
CA ILE A 94 -10.79 1.98 0.08
C ILE A 94 -9.49 2.72 0.35
N SER A 95 -8.33 2.11 0.08
CA SER A 95 -7.03 2.75 0.36
C SER A 95 -6.81 4.04 -0.44
N THR A 96 -7.33 4.12 -1.68
CA THR A 96 -7.24 5.33 -2.50
C THR A 96 -8.11 6.45 -1.94
N GLY A 97 -9.35 6.13 -1.55
CA GLY A 97 -10.25 7.07 -0.90
C GLY A 97 -9.71 7.56 0.44
N THR A 98 -9.20 6.64 1.26
CA THR A 98 -8.53 6.95 2.53
C THR A 98 -7.33 7.89 2.31
N ALA A 99 -6.52 7.66 1.29
CA ALA A 99 -5.37 8.49 0.95
C ALA A 99 -5.78 9.94 0.60
N LEU A 100 -6.80 10.09 -0.24
CA LEU A 100 -7.33 11.41 -0.59
C LEU A 100 -7.94 12.13 0.63
N LEU A 101 -8.71 11.42 1.44
CA LEU A 101 -9.30 12.00 2.66
C LEU A 101 -8.22 12.39 3.69
N THR A 102 -7.19 11.58 3.86
CA THR A 102 -6.05 11.88 4.74
C THR A 102 -5.31 13.14 4.28
N ALA A 103 -5.07 13.28 2.98
CA ALA A 103 -4.47 14.49 2.42
C ALA A 103 -5.37 15.72 2.65
N ALA A 104 -6.70 15.59 2.51
CA ALA A 104 -7.65 16.67 2.80
C ALA A 104 -7.67 17.05 4.29
N CYS A 105 -7.26 16.16 5.19
CA CYS A 105 -7.05 16.45 6.61
C CYS A 105 -5.72 17.17 6.90
N GLY A 106 -4.88 17.44 5.88
CA GLY A 106 -3.62 18.17 6.00
C GLY A 106 -2.39 17.32 6.26
N VAL A 107 -2.49 15.99 6.20
CA VAL A 107 -1.33 15.09 6.27
C VAL A 107 -0.83 14.81 4.85
N PRO A 108 0.44 15.10 4.50
CA PRO A 108 0.96 14.82 3.17
C PRO A 108 0.93 13.32 2.85
N VAL A 109 0.43 12.97 1.67
CA VAL A 109 0.30 11.58 1.22
C VAL A 109 1.11 11.34 -0.05
N ILE A 110 1.98 10.34 -0.03
CA ILE A 110 2.73 9.86 -1.19
C ILE A 110 2.29 8.43 -1.44
N LYS A 111 1.24 8.27 -2.23
CA LYS A 111 0.69 6.95 -2.51
C LYS A 111 1.48 6.23 -3.59
N HIS A 112 2.05 5.07 -3.25
CA HIS A 112 2.65 4.17 -4.21
C HIS A 112 1.62 3.13 -4.67
N GLY A 113 1.43 2.98 -5.98
CA GLY A 113 0.39 2.09 -6.48
C GLY A 113 0.55 1.69 -7.93
N ASN A 114 -0.39 0.88 -8.40
CA ASN A 114 -0.36 0.31 -9.74
C ASN A 114 -1.79 0.24 -10.33
N ARG A 115 -1.87 -0.15 -11.62
CA ARG A 115 -3.11 -0.65 -12.22
C ARG A 115 -3.45 -2.02 -11.66
N SER A 116 -4.70 -2.39 -11.80
CA SER A 116 -5.13 -3.74 -11.41
C SER A 116 -4.44 -4.83 -12.24
N VAL A 117 -4.11 -5.94 -11.56
CA VAL A 117 -3.68 -7.18 -12.19
C VAL A 117 -4.73 -8.29 -12.02
N SER A 118 -5.43 -8.29 -10.89
CA SER A 118 -6.39 -9.34 -10.52
C SER A 118 -7.76 -8.80 -10.09
N SER A 119 -7.85 -7.56 -9.63
CA SER A 119 -9.11 -6.91 -9.26
C SER A 119 -9.73 -6.19 -10.48
N ARG A 120 -10.96 -5.67 -10.33
CA ARG A 120 -11.65 -4.93 -11.39
C ARG A 120 -11.12 -3.51 -11.58
N CYS A 121 -10.47 -2.94 -10.56
CA CYS A 121 -10.00 -1.56 -10.56
C CYS A 121 -8.79 -1.41 -9.65
N GLY A 122 -7.65 -0.98 -10.20
CA GLY A 122 -6.47 -0.61 -9.43
C GLY A 122 -6.50 0.86 -9.00
N SER A 123 -5.53 1.27 -8.18
CA SER A 123 -5.46 2.65 -7.69
C SER A 123 -5.21 3.68 -8.80
N ALA A 124 -4.40 3.32 -9.82
CA ALA A 124 -4.18 4.18 -10.98
C ALA A 124 -5.45 4.31 -11.84
N ASP A 125 -6.13 3.18 -12.10
CA ASP A 125 -7.37 3.15 -12.88
C ASP A 125 -8.45 4.01 -12.22
N MET A 126 -8.54 3.95 -10.89
CA MET A 126 -9.44 4.75 -10.08
C MET A 126 -9.16 6.25 -10.17
N LEU A 127 -7.89 6.66 -10.03
CA LEU A 127 -7.50 8.07 -10.12
C LEU A 127 -7.79 8.66 -11.50
N GLU A 128 -7.49 7.91 -12.57
CA GLU A 128 -7.82 8.32 -13.93
C GLU A 128 -9.34 8.44 -14.16
N ALA A 129 -10.12 7.49 -13.62
CA ALA A 129 -11.58 7.56 -13.68
C ALA A 129 -12.17 8.76 -12.89
N LEU A 130 -11.48 9.21 -11.84
CA LEU A 130 -11.78 10.45 -11.13
C LEU A 130 -11.38 11.72 -11.91
N GLY A 131 -10.68 11.57 -13.03
CA GLY A 131 -10.14 12.69 -13.82
C GLY A 131 -8.83 13.24 -13.26
N VAL A 132 -8.16 12.51 -12.39
CA VAL A 132 -6.84 12.87 -11.84
C VAL A 132 -5.75 12.28 -12.72
N ALA A 133 -4.90 13.14 -13.27
CA ALA A 133 -3.78 12.70 -14.09
C ALA A 133 -2.71 11.99 -13.24
N ILE A 134 -2.18 10.88 -13.75
CA ILE A 134 -1.04 10.19 -13.13
C ILE A 134 0.25 10.95 -13.49
N PRO A 135 1.05 11.44 -12.51
CA PRO A 135 2.28 12.15 -12.80
C PRO A 135 3.23 11.31 -13.68
N ALA A 136 3.62 11.88 -14.82
CA ALA A 136 4.43 11.17 -15.82
C ALA A 136 5.91 11.06 -15.42
N ASN A 137 6.39 11.94 -14.52
CA ASN A 137 7.79 12.01 -14.11
C ASN A 137 7.93 12.51 -12.67
N ALA A 138 9.16 12.52 -12.18
CA ALA A 138 9.51 12.93 -10.82
C ALA A 138 9.14 14.41 -10.52
N GLU A 139 9.31 15.29 -11.49
CA GLU A 139 9.05 16.74 -11.33
C GLU A 139 7.54 16.99 -11.18
N ALA A 140 6.72 16.35 -12.02
CA ALA A 140 5.26 16.41 -11.93
C ALA A 140 4.76 15.85 -10.60
N ALA A 141 5.32 14.72 -10.14
CA ALA A 141 4.97 14.11 -8.86
C ALA A 141 5.30 15.04 -7.67
N ALA A 142 6.48 15.63 -7.65
CA ALA A 142 6.91 16.57 -6.61
C ALA A 142 6.06 17.86 -6.62
N ALA A 143 5.76 18.41 -7.80
CA ALA A 143 4.92 19.59 -7.95
C ALA A 143 3.49 19.35 -7.52
N CYS A 144 2.93 18.17 -7.84
CA CYS A 144 1.60 17.76 -7.41
C CYS A 144 1.52 17.70 -5.87
N LEU A 145 2.49 17.03 -5.23
CA LEU A 145 2.58 16.93 -3.78
C LEU A 145 2.68 18.31 -3.11
N ALA A 146 3.55 19.17 -3.61
CA ALA A 146 3.77 20.51 -3.06
C ALA A 146 2.51 21.38 -3.14
N ALA A 147 1.72 21.24 -4.21
CA ALA A 147 0.55 22.06 -4.45
C ALA A 147 -0.70 21.54 -3.72
N THR A 148 -0.83 20.23 -3.50
CA THR A 148 -2.08 19.60 -3.06
C THR A 148 -1.94 18.79 -1.77
N GLY A 149 -0.73 18.51 -1.31
CA GLY A 149 -0.48 17.58 -0.21
C GLY A 149 -0.66 16.09 -0.59
N PHE A 150 -0.96 15.79 -1.86
CA PHE A 150 -1.11 14.42 -2.36
C PHE A 150 -0.28 14.22 -3.63
N THR A 151 0.30 13.03 -3.80
CA THR A 151 0.82 12.59 -5.09
C THR A 151 0.71 11.07 -5.25
N PHE A 152 0.69 10.63 -6.49
CA PHE A 152 0.66 9.22 -6.85
C PHE A 152 1.94 8.82 -7.58
N LEU A 153 2.63 7.82 -7.06
CA LEU A 153 3.82 7.24 -7.66
C LEU A 153 3.44 5.92 -8.36
N TYR A 154 3.37 5.96 -9.67
CA TYR A 154 3.01 4.80 -10.48
C TYR A 154 4.17 3.80 -10.52
N ALA A 155 3.99 2.62 -9.93
CA ALA A 155 5.05 1.65 -9.69
C ALA A 155 5.90 1.30 -10.93
N PRO A 156 5.35 1.08 -12.14
CA PRO A 156 6.15 0.81 -13.34
C PRO A 156 7.11 1.94 -13.74
N HIS A 157 6.78 3.20 -13.44
CA HIS A 157 7.67 4.33 -13.72
C HIS A 157 8.92 4.32 -12.82
N TYR A 158 8.77 3.90 -11.56
CA TYR A 158 9.82 3.99 -10.56
C TYR A 158 10.60 2.71 -10.34
N HIS A 159 10.04 1.56 -10.72
CA HIS A 159 10.66 0.24 -10.56
C HIS A 159 10.90 -0.49 -11.89
N PRO A 160 11.71 0.06 -12.81
CA PRO A 160 11.94 -0.57 -14.12
C PRO A 160 12.56 -1.96 -13.99
N ALA A 161 13.28 -2.23 -12.92
CA ALA A 161 13.89 -3.54 -12.64
C ALA A 161 12.85 -4.68 -12.55
N THR A 162 11.58 -4.38 -12.22
CA THR A 162 10.53 -5.39 -12.15
C THR A 162 10.02 -5.86 -13.52
N ALA A 163 10.33 -5.13 -14.59
CA ALA A 163 9.88 -5.48 -15.94
C ALA A 163 10.39 -6.86 -16.38
N GLY A 164 11.63 -7.22 -16.01
CA GLY A 164 12.23 -8.53 -16.34
C GLY A 164 11.54 -9.72 -15.67
N VAL A 165 11.00 -9.52 -14.46
CA VAL A 165 10.37 -10.60 -13.68
C VAL A 165 8.86 -10.69 -13.93
N ALA A 166 8.23 -9.67 -14.45
CA ALA A 166 6.79 -9.64 -14.70
C ALA A 166 6.28 -10.78 -15.61
N PRO A 167 6.91 -11.08 -16.76
CA PRO A 167 6.51 -12.20 -17.60
C PRO A 167 6.64 -13.56 -16.90
N ILE A 168 7.68 -13.74 -16.07
CA ILE A 168 7.91 -14.98 -15.33
C ILE A 168 6.78 -15.19 -14.32
N ARG A 169 6.41 -14.15 -13.58
CA ARG A 169 5.29 -14.19 -12.63
C ARG A 169 3.96 -14.50 -13.33
N ALA A 170 3.74 -13.93 -14.51
CA ALA A 170 2.54 -14.20 -15.31
C ALA A 170 2.44 -15.68 -15.70
N VAL A 171 3.55 -16.28 -16.14
CA VAL A 171 3.61 -17.70 -16.48
C VAL A 171 3.43 -18.61 -15.27
N LEU A 172 4.01 -18.24 -14.11
CA LEU A 172 3.84 -18.99 -12.87
C LEU A 172 2.37 -19.02 -12.41
N GLY A 173 1.62 -17.95 -12.60
CA GLY A 173 0.20 -17.85 -12.27
C GLY A 173 -0.13 -18.00 -10.78
N VAL A 174 0.87 -17.92 -9.90
CA VAL A 174 0.72 -18.06 -8.45
C VAL A 174 1.25 -16.82 -7.72
N ARG A 175 0.86 -16.66 -6.46
CA ARG A 175 1.40 -15.62 -5.60
C ARG A 175 2.89 -15.87 -5.34
N THR A 176 3.66 -14.80 -5.40
CA THR A 176 5.10 -14.78 -5.09
C THR A 176 5.39 -13.67 -4.08
N VAL A 177 6.62 -13.56 -3.62
CA VAL A 177 7.06 -12.49 -2.72
C VAL A 177 6.74 -11.09 -3.26
N PHE A 178 6.66 -10.90 -4.57
CA PHE A 178 6.29 -9.62 -5.17
C PHE A 178 4.85 -9.17 -4.88
N ASN A 179 3.98 -10.07 -4.43
CA ASN A 179 2.62 -9.71 -4.03
C ASN A 179 2.56 -8.98 -2.67
N ILE A 180 3.59 -9.13 -1.85
CA ILE A 180 3.71 -8.49 -0.54
C ILE A 180 4.85 -7.46 -0.48
N LEU A 181 5.68 -7.39 -1.50
CA LEU A 181 6.82 -6.48 -1.57
C LEU A 181 6.38 -5.05 -1.92
N GLY A 182 5.35 -4.89 -2.76
CA GLY A 182 4.89 -3.58 -3.26
C GLY A 182 4.69 -2.51 -2.19
N PRO A 183 3.95 -2.79 -1.11
CA PRO A 183 3.72 -1.83 -0.01
C PRO A 183 4.98 -1.42 0.76
N LEU A 184 6.07 -2.19 0.65
CA LEU A 184 7.32 -1.95 1.38
C LEU A 184 8.36 -1.15 0.59
N VAL A 185 8.06 -0.84 -0.69
CA VAL A 185 9.07 -0.32 -1.63
C VAL A 185 8.68 1.01 -2.26
N ASN A 186 7.85 1.81 -1.59
CA ASN A 186 7.57 3.17 -2.05
C ASN A 186 8.89 3.91 -2.34
N PRO A 187 9.10 4.41 -3.57
CA PRO A 187 10.38 5.00 -3.97
C PRO A 187 10.72 6.30 -3.23
N ALA A 188 9.71 7.03 -2.72
CA ALA A 188 9.90 8.21 -1.90
C ALA A 188 10.27 7.89 -0.44
N GLN A 189 10.11 6.63 -0.01
CA GLN A 189 10.40 6.15 1.34
C GLN A 189 9.78 7.02 2.45
N PRO A 190 8.47 7.28 2.39
CA PRO A 190 7.83 8.08 3.43
C PRO A 190 8.02 7.42 4.80
N PRO A 191 8.16 8.21 5.89
CA PRO A 191 8.39 7.64 7.23
C PRO A 191 7.15 7.00 7.85
N LEU A 192 5.95 7.26 7.31
CA LEU A 192 4.68 6.79 7.87
C LEU A 192 3.98 5.87 6.87
N HIS A 193 3.35 4.79 7.39
CA HIS A 193 2.65 3.82 6.54
C HIS A 193 1.35 3.33 7.18
N LEU A 194 0.29 3.22 6.38
CA LEU A 194 -0.89 2.41 6.66
C LEU A 194 -0.97 1.32 5.60
N ILE A 195 -0.75 0.08 6.01
CA ILE A 195 -0.65 -1.05 5.07
C ILE A 195 -1.70 -2.10 5.42
N GLY A 196 -2.52 -2.45 4.45
CA GLY A 196 -3.41 -3.60 4.54
C GLY A 196 -2.77 -4.90 4.06
N ALA A 197 -3.14 -6.03 4.66
CA ALA A 197 -2.61 -7.34 4.32
C ALA A 197 -3.71 -8.42 4.27
N PHE A 198 -3.73 -9.21 3.19
CA PHE A 198 -4.76 -10.21 2.91
C PHE A 198 -4.80 -11.42 3.86
N SER A 199 -3.83 -11.56 4.76
CA SER A 199 -3.84 -12.58 5.81
C SER A 199 -3.08 -12.12 7.05
N LEU A 200 -3.44 -12.68 8.21
CA LEU A 200 -2.79 -12.35 9.48
C LEU A 200 -1.29 -12.70 9.48
N SER A 201 -0.91 -13.81 8.85
CA SER A 201 0.50 -14.22 8.75
C SER A 201 1.30 -13.26 7.87
N VAL A 202 0.73 -12.78 6.77
CA VAL A 202 1.36 -11.75 5.91
C VAL A 202 1.43 -10.43 6.65
N ALA A 203 0.39 -10.02 7.36
CA ALA A 203 0.40 -8.80 8.18
C ALA A 203 1.54 -8.83 9.21
N ARG A 204 1.71 -9.94 9.92
CA ARG A 204 2.80 -10.12 10.88
C ARG A 204 4.17 -10.08 10.20
N LEU A 205 4.35 -10.80 9.10
CA LEU A 205 5.59 -10.80 8.32
C LEU A 205 5.98 -9.39 7.85
N MET A 206 5.01 -8.63 7.34
CA MET A 206 5.23 -7.25 6.89
C MET A 206 5.55 -6.32 8.06
N ALA A 207 4.88 -6.47 9.19
CA ALA A 207 5.16 -5.70 10.40
C ALA A 207 6.59 -5.93 10.91
N ASP A 208 7.01 -7.19 11.02
CA ASP A 208 8.37 -7.55 11.43
C ASP A 208 9.43 -7.02 10.44
N THR A 209 9.12 -7.01 9.14
CA THR A 209 9.98 -6.44 8.10
C THR A 209 10.10 -4.92 8.23
N LEU A 210 8.97 -4.23 8.43
CA LEU A 210 8.94 -2.76 8.58
C LEU A 210 9.73 -2.30 9.80
N ALA A 211 9.72 -3.07 10.89
CA ALA A 211 10.49 -2.75 12.10
C ALA A 211 12.02 -2.67 11.82
N GLY A 212 12.51 -3.30 10.77
CA GLY A 212 13.89 -3.22 10.29
C GLY A 212 14.14 -2.15 9.21
N LEU A 213 13.10 -1.49 8.70
CA LEU A 213 13.23 -0.42 7.71
C LEU A 213 13.33 0.97 8.38
N PRO A 214 13.89 1.98 7.70
CA PRO A 214 13.97 3.36 8.23
C PRO A 214 12.60 4.04 8.14
N ILE A 215 11.71 3.69 9.04
CA ILE A 215 10.38 4.29 9.20
C ILE A 215 10.27 5.00 10.55
N GLU A 216 9.27 5.88 10.70
CA GLU A 216 8.90 6.46 11.99
C GLU A 216 7.81 5.64 12.68
N ARG A 217 6.73 5.37 11.96
CA ARG A 217 5.61 4.55 12.44
C ARG A 217 4.81 3.95 11.29
N ALA A 218 4.35 2.72 11.47
CA ALA A 218 3.41 2.10 10.56
C ALA A 218 2.31 1.35 11.30
N PHE A 219 1.12 1.28 10.70
CA PHE A 219 0.13 0.26 11.02
C PHE A 219 0.06 -0.75 9.89
N VAL A 220 0.20 -2.02 10.23
CA VAL A 220 -0.15 -3.12 9.32
C VAL A 220 -1.46 -3.72 9.80
N VAL A 221 -2.46 -3.74 8.92
CA VAL A 221 -3.83 -4.11 9.26
C VAL A 221 -4.25 -5.38 8.54
N HIS A 222 -4.97 -6.25 9.24
CA HIS A 222 -5.71 -7.37 8.66
C HIS A 222 -7.15 -7.26 9.10
N GLY A 223 -8.05 -7.01 8.13
CA GLY A 223 -9.46 -6.74 8.34
C GLY A 223 -10.29 -7.99 8.61
N ALA A 224 -11.53 -7.78 9.05
CA ALA A 224 -12.55 -8.82 9.13
C ALA A 224 -12.73 -9.50 7.77
N GLU A 225 -13.15 -10.77 7.78
CA GLU A 225 -13.37 -11.60 6.59
C GLU A 225 -12.15 -11.76 5.67
N GLY A 226 -10.94 -11.43 6.16
CA GLY A 226 -9.70 -11.60 5.40
C GLY A 226 -9.37 -10.42 4.47
N TRP A 227 -10.02 -9.28 4.65
CA TRP A 227 -9.77 -8.09 3.83
C TRP A 227 -8.42 -7.46 4.16
N ASP A 228 -7.76 -6.94 3.15
CA ASP A 228 -6.53 -6.16 3.31
C ASP A 228 -6.80 -4.66 3.58
N GLU A 229 -7.91 -4.38 4.28
CA GLU A 229 -8.36 -3.04 4.63
C GLU A 229 -8.98 -3.03 6.03
N PRO A 230 -8.84 -1.94 6.79
CA PRO A 230 -9.63 -1.70 7.99
C PRO A 230 -11.05 -1.31 7.55
N THR A 231 -12.05 -2.12 7.89
CA THR A 231 -13.43 -1.90 7.45
C THR A 231 -14.42 -1.91 8.61
N PRO A 232 -15.59 -1.25 8.42
CA PRO A 232 -16.70 -1.35 9.37
C PRO A 232 -17.37 -2.74 9.40
N ILE A 233 -16.94 -3.74 8.63
CA ILE A 233 -17.53 -5.08 8.63
C ILE A 233 -17.38 -5.72 10.01
N GLY A 234 -16.23 -5.54 10.66
CA GLY A 234 -16.00 -6.15 11.97
C GLY A 234 -14.63 -5.80 12.58
N PRO A 235 -14.25 -6.48 13.66
CA PRO A 235 -12.95 -6.30 14.29
C PRO A 235 -11.80 -6.59 13.32
N PHE A 236 -10.71 -5.85 13.47
CA PHE A 236 -9.51 -5.98 12.65
C PHE A 236 -8.25 -5.96 13.52
N THR A 237 -7.25 -6.74 13.12
CA THR A 237 -5.95 -6.76 13.78
C THR A 237 -5.09 -5.60 13.28
N VAL A 238 -4.42 -4.91 14.21
CA VAL A 238 -3.44 -3.86 13.92
C VAL A 238 -2.11 -4.25 14.53
N PHE A 239 -1.06 -4.23 13.74
CA PHE A 239 0.32 -4.23 14.21
C PHE A 239 0.83 -2.78 14.18
N ASP A 240 1.01 -2.16 15.37
CA ASP A 240 1.67 -0.85 15.51
C ASP A 240 3.17 -1.07 15.48
N VAL A 241 3.80 -0.61 14.42
CA VAL A 241 5.21 -0.84 14.10
C VAL A 241 6.00 0.44 14.31
N ARG A 242 7.09 0.32 15.03
CA ARG A 242 8.12 1.36 15.20
C ARG A 242 9.49 0.72 14.96
N PRO A 243 10.56 1.50 14.79
CA PRO A 243 11.90 0.93 14.65
C PRO A 243 12.21 -0.10 15.76
N GLY A 244 12.47 -1.34 15.37
CA GLY A 244 12.79 -2.45 16.28
C GLY A 244 11.63 -2.96 17.15
N ARG A 245 10.40 -2.48 16.97
CA ARG A 245 9.26 -2.86 17.84
C ARG A 245 7.97 -3.07 17.03
N VAL A 246 7.24 -4.13 17.39
CA VAL A 246 5.93 -4.47 16.84
C VAL A 246 4.98 -4.80 17.99
N ASP A 247 3.93 -4.01 18.17
CA ASP A 247 2.85 -4.25 19.11
C ASP A 247 1.59 -4.69 18.35
N ALA A 248 1.00 -5.81 18.72
CA ALA A 248 -0.23 -6.30 18.11
C ALA A 248 -1.45 -5.98 18.99
N GLY A 249 -2.54 -5.56 18.34
CA GLY A 249 -3.81 -5.30 19.01
C GLY A 249 -5.00 -5.60 18.12
N LEU A 250 -6.12 -5.92 18.73
CA LEU A 250 -7.41 -6.02 18.07
C LEU A 250 -8.15 -4.70 18.28
N ARG A 251 -8.72 -4.17 17.20
CA ARG A 251 -9.56 -2.96 17.23
C ARG A 251 -10.92 -3.26 16.61
N SER A 252 -11.91 -2.48 17.00
CA SER A 252 -13.27 -2.60 16.47
C SER A 252 -13.75 -1.27 15.88
N PRO A 253 -14.60 -1.26 14.84
CA PRO A 253 -15.25 -0.04 14.37
C PRO A 253 -15.94 0.76 15.48
N SER A 254 -16.49 0.08 16.49
CA SER A 254 -17.12 0.71 17.66
C SER A 254 -16.16 1.56 18.49
N ASP A 255 -14.85 1.25 18.50
CA ASP A 255 -13.84 2.07 19.20
C ASP A 255 -13.71 3.46 18.58
N TYR A 256 -14.09 3.55 17.30
CA TYR A 256 -14.12 4.77 16.49
C TYR A 256 -15.50 5.44 16.44
N GLY A 257 -16.50 4.89 17.14
CA GLY A 257 -17.89 5.35 17.06
C GLY A 257 -18.57 5.05 15.71
N ILE A 258 -18.03 4.10 14.94
CA ILE A 258 -18.52 3.71 13.61
C ILE A 258 -19.39 2.45 13.77
N LYS A 259 -20.54 2.45 13.10
CA LYS A 259 -21.46 1.31 13.07
C LYS A 259 -20.96 0.22 12.12
N SER A 260 -21.25 -1.02 12.47
CA SER A 260 -20.95 -2.14 11.59
C SER A 260 -21.82 -2.12 10.33
N CYS A 261 -21.24 -2.58 9.22
CA CYS A 261 -21.91 -2.79 7.95
C CYS A 261 -21.66 -4.22 7.44
N SER A 262 -22.27 -4.61 6.34
CA SER A 262 -21.98 -5.85 5.64
C SER A 262 -20.91 -5.65 4.56
N ALA A 263 -20.27 -6.73 4.10
CA ALA A 263 -19.36 -6.69 2.97
C ALA A 263 -20.03 -6.17 1.68
N ALA A 264 -21.31 -6.46 1.50
CA ALA A 264 -22.08 -5.98 0.35
C ALA A 264 -22.22 -4.45 0.32
N ASP A 265 -22.25 -3.79 1.49
CA ASP A 265 -22.34 -2.33 1.59
C ASP A 265 -21.03 -1.61 1.14
N LEU A 266 -19.94 -2.35 1.01
CA LEU A 266 -18.62 -1.86 0.56
C LEU A 266 -18.23 -2.42 -0.82
N ALA A 267 -19.16 -3.09 -1.51
CA ALA A 267 -18.89 -3.68 -2.81
C ALA A 267 -18.48 -2.61 -3.82
N GLY A 268 -17.43 -2.92 -4.58
CA GLY A 268 -16.98 -2.11 -5.70
C GLY A 268 -17.50 -2.63 -7.04
N GLY A 269 -17.20 -1.88 -8.08
CA GLY A 269 -17.50 -2.19 -9.46
C GLY A 269 -16.29 -2.02 -10.38
N ASP A 270 -16.53 -1.51 -11.57
CA ASP A 270 -15.46 -1.04 -12.44
C ASP A 270 -14.89 0.31 -11.97
N ALA A 271 -13.91 0.83 -12.71
CA ALA A 271 -13.24 2.08 -12.34
C ALA A 271 -14.22 3.28 -12.30
N GLN A 272 -15.21 3.30 -13.19
CA GLN A 272 -16.21 4.38 -13.23
C GLN A 272 -17.21 4.27 -12.07
N ASP A 273 -17.63 3.06 -11.72
CA ASP A 273 -18.50 2.80 -10.56
C ASP A 273 -17.83 3.26 -9.27
N ASN A 274 -16.58 2.82 -9.08
CA ASN A 274 -15.79 3.17 -7.91
C ASN A 274 -15.48 4.68 -7.83
N ALA A 275 -15.20 5.31 -8.98
CA ALA A 275 -14.97 6.75 -9.04
C ALA A 275 -16.23 7.54 -8.63
N ARG A 276 -17.42 7.11 -9.10
CA ARG A 276 -18.70 7.75 -8.69
C ARG A 276 -18.94 7.60 -7.19
N ALA A 277 -18.76 6.40 -6.63
CA ALA A 277 -18.94 6.16 -5.21
C ALA A 277 -17.98 7.03 -4.37
N LEU A 278 -16.70 7.05 -4.73
CA LEU A 278 -15.71 7.85 -4.00
C LEU A 278 -15.99 9.35 -4.14
N GLN A 279 -16.36 9.84 -5.32
CA GLN A 279 -16.70 11.23 -5.53
C GLN A 279 -17.89 11.65 -4.66
N ALA A 280 -18.93 10.82 -4.56
CA ALA A 280 -20.09 11.08 -3.71
C ALA A 280 -19.69 11.17 -2.22
N VAL A 281 -18.78 10.31 -1.75
CA VAL A 281 -18.24 10.41 -0.37
C VAL A 281 -17.49 11.73 -0.18
N LEU A 282 -16.53 12.05 -1.06
CA LEU A 282 -15.70 13.25 -0.92
C LEU A 282 -16.50 14.55 -1.08
N ALA A 283 -17.64 14.50 -1.79
CA ALA A 283 -18.58 15.61 -1.90
C ALA A 283 -19.53 15.74 -0.67
N GLY A 284 -19.57 14.73 0.22
CA GLY A 284 -20.46 14.69 1.37
C GLY A 284 -21.90 14.25 1.05
N GLU A 285 -22.12 13.72 -0.15
CA GLU A 285 -23.40 13.23 -0.65
C GLU A 285 -23.70 11.82 -0.15
N ASP A 286 -22.69 10.92 -0.16
CA ASP A 286 -22.77 9.60 0.49
C ASP A 286 -22.46 9.72 1.99
N ARG A 287 -23.40 9.29 2.82
CA ARG A 287 -23.31 9.27 4.29
C ARG A 287 -23.40 7.87 4.87
N GLY A 288 -23.27 6.85 4.03
CA GLY A 288 -23.39 5.44 4.37
C GLY A 288 -22.05 4.77 4.66
N ALA A 289 -22.01 3.46 4.40
CA ALA A 289 -20.89 2.58 4.73
C ALA A 289 -19.57 2.96 4.03
N HIS A 290 -19.62 3.44 2.78
CA HIS A 290 -18.43 3.93 2.08
C HIS A 290 -17.78 5.07 2.85
N ARG A 291 -18.57 6.09 3.26
CA ARG A 291 -18.07 7.19 4.08
C ARG A 291 -17.46 6.68 5.38
N ASP A 292 -18.19 5.86 6.12
CA ASP A 292 -17.74 5.31 7.41
C ASP A 292 -16.42 4.54 7.28
N CYS A 293 -16.27 3.77 6.20
CA CYS A 293 -15.04 3.05 5.89
C CYS A 293 -13.85 4.00 5.66
N LEU A 294 -14.04 5.07 4.88
CA LEU A 294 -12.98 6.06 4.66
C LEU A 294 -12.66 6.87 5.92
N LEU A 295 -13.65 7.17 6.75
CA LEU A 295 -13.44 7.83 8.06
C LEU A 295 -12.58 6.96 8.97
N LEU A 296 -12.83 5.64 9.02
CA LEU A 296 -12.05 4.68 9.79
C LEU A 296 -10.59 4.65 9.32
N GLY A 297 -10.36 4.52 8.02
CA GLY A 297 -9.01 4.49 7.44
C GLY A 297 -8.27 5.81 7.68
N ALA A 298 -8.91 6.95 7.47
CA ALA A 298 -8.33 8.26 7.71
C ALA A 298 -8.02 8.50 9.20
N ALA A 299 -8.87 8.03 10.11
CA ALA A 299 -8.61 8.12 11.56
C ALA A 299 -7.34 7.33 11.96
N LEU A 300 -7.13 6.14 11.38
CA LEU A 300 -5.89 5.36 11.58
C LEU A 300 -4.67 6.12 11.02
N ALA A 301 -4.79 6.71 9.83
CA ALA A 301 -3.70 7.48 9.21
C ALA A 301 -3.35 8.72 10.05
N LEU A 302 -4.33 9.44 10.60
CA LEU A 302 -4.14 10.57 11.49
C LEU A 302 -3.48 10.15 12.82
N GLU A 303 -3.82 8.98 13.36
CA GLU A 303 -3.17 8.42 14.55
C GLU A 303 -1.71 8.06 14.28
N ILE A 304 -1.41 7.45 13.12
CA ILE A 304 -0.02 7.17 12.70
C ILE A 304 0.77 8.47 12.60
N ALA A 305 0.19 9.51 12.03
CA ALA A 305 0.80 10.82 11.90
C ALA A 305 0.93 11.59 13.23
N GLY A 306 0.36 11.07 14.34
CA GLY A 306 0.37 11.76 15.64
C GLY A 306 -0.52 13.00 15.71
N GLU A 307 -1.41 13.15 14.73
CA GLU A 307 -2.35 14.27 14.61
C GLU A 307 -3.56 14.14 15.54
N THR A 308 -3.82 12.93 16.02
CA THR A 308 -4.91 12.62 16.94
C THR A 308 -4.43 11.62 17.99
N ARG A 309 -5.00 11.70 19.21
CA ARG A 309 -4.66 10.81 20.32
C ARG A 309 -5.73 9.75 20.58
N HIS A 310 -6.94 10.03 20.16
CA HIS A 310 -8.10 9.17 20.38
C HIS A 310 -8.76 8.81 19.03
N PRO A 311 -9.24 7.57 18.86
CA PRO A 311 -9.87 7.10 17.62
C PRO A 311 -11.00 8.00 17.11
N GLN A 312 -11.90 8.41 18.02
CA GLN A 312 -13.07 9.24 17.66
C GLN A 312 -12.67 10.67 17.25
N GLU A 313 -11.58 11.21 17.76
CA GLU A 313 -11.03 12.50 17.33
C GLU A 313 -10.60 12.44 15.86
N GLY A 314 -9.97 11.32 15.44
CA GLY A 314 -9.59 11.07 14.06
C GLY A 314 -10.81 11.02 13.13
N VAL A 315 -11.85 10.31 13.54
CA VAL A 315 -13.12 10.26 12.80
C VAL A 315 -13.77 11.64 12.69
N ALA A 316 -13.81 12.40 13.78
CA ALA A 316 -14.39 13.75 13.77
C ALA A 316 -13.62 14.69 12.83
N ARG A 317 -12.27 14.63 12.82
CA ARG A 317 -11.43 15.43 11.93
C ARG A 317 -11.62 15.04 10.46
N ALA A 318 -11.67 13.76 10.16
CA ALA A 318 -11.93 13.26 8.80
C ALA A 318 -13.36 13.64 8.32
N SER A 319 -14.36 13.52 9.19
CA SER A 319 -15.73 13.98 8.90
C SER A 319 -15.77 15.47 8.59
N ALA A 320 -15.10 16.30 9.41
CA ALA A 320 -15.04 17.74 9.19
C ALA A 320 -14.36 18.10 7.84
N ALA A 321 -13.36 17.34 7.39
CA ALA A 321 -12.74 17.55 6.08
C ALA A 321 -13.69 17.29 4.91
N ILE A 322 -14.59 16.32 5.04
CA ILE A 322 -15.67 16.08 4.06
C ILE A 322 -16.72 17.22 4.16
N ASP A 323 -17.26 17.45 5.37
CA ASP A 323 -18.41 18.32 5.58
C ASP A 323 -18.09 19.80 5.30
N SER A 324 -16.84 20.23 5.48
CA SER A 324 -16.36 21.57 5.07
C SER A 324 -16.06 21.70 3.56
N GLY A 325 -16.15 20.59 2.81
CA GLY A 325 -15.79 20.53 1.40
C GLY A 325 -14.28 20.52 1.12
N ALA A 326 -13.41 20.33 2.12
CA ALA A 326 -11.95 20.26 1.92
C ALA A 326 -11.57 19.07 1.04
N ALA A 327 -12.22 17.92 1.24
CA ALA A 327 -11.99 16.72 0.43
C ALA A 327 -12.38 16.92 -1.04
N ARG A 328 -13.51 17.60 -1.29
CA ARG A 328 -13.94 17.97 -2.65
C ARG A 328 -12.95 18.93 -3.30
N ARG A 329 -12.54 20.00 -2.61
CA ARG A 329 -11.56 20.97 -3.14
C ARG A 329 -10.22 20.32 -3.46
N LEU A 330 -9.77 19.36 -2.66
CA LEU A 330 -8.55 18.59 -2.96
C LEU A 330 -8.70 17.84 -4.29
N LEU A 331 -9.83 17.15 -4.50
CA LEU A 331 -10.07 16.41 -5.74
C LEU A 331 -10.12 17.37 -6.96
N GLU A 332 -10.76 18.51 -6.83
CA GLU A 332 -10.81 19.56 -7.86
C GLU A 332 -9.40 20.06 -8.19
N ALA A 333 -8.58 20.37 -7.16
CA ALA A 333 -7.20 20.82 -7.34
C ALA A 333 -6.31 19.75 -8.00
N LEU A 334 -6.54 18.46 -7.73
CA LEU A 334 -5.82 17.35 -8.36
C LEU A 334 -6.19 17.22 -9.85
N ARG A 335 -7.44 17.44 -10.23
CA ARG A 335 -7.91 17.42 -11.62
C ARG A 335 -7.28 18.52 -12.49
N GLU A 336 -6.90 19.63 -11.88
CA GLU A 336 -6.24 20.75 -12.57
C GLU A 336 -4.72 20.51 -12.78
N ARG A 337 -4.14 19.44 -12.23
CA ARG A 337 -2.70 19.14 -12.39
C ARG A 337 -2.46 18.41 -13.71
N PRO A 338 -1.40 18.80 -14.45
CA PRO A 338 -0.96 18.05 -15.62
C PRO A 338 -0.39 16.68 -15.22
N ALA A 339 -0.38 15.75 -16.19
CA ALA A 339 0.26 14.44 -16.06
C ALA A 339 1.78 14.53 -15.88
#